data_0a847f6653dccd93c952bbe3c7d0641f
#
_entry.id   0a847f6653dccd93c952bbe3c7d0641f
#
_cell.length_a   1.000
_cell.length_b   1.000
_cell.length_c   1.000
_cell.angle_alpha   90.00
_cell.angle_beta   90.00
_cell.angle_gamma   90.00
#
_symmetry.space_group_name_H-M   'P 1'
#
loop_
_entity.id
_entity.type
_entity.pdbx_description
1 polymer ?
#
loop_
_entity_poly.entity_id
_entity_poly.type
_entity_poly.pdbx_seq_one_letter_code
_entity_poly.pdbx_strand_id
1 'polypeptide(L)'
;EACNRVAVIDHHRRAATYIQNADLMFHEPYASSVCELMSEVLQEVVETEDILRCEAEAMLSGIVLDTKNFTIRTGERTFDAAAFLRRAGADTTEVKKLLQNDMEHTVARYKILQSAQLYRGNIAVAVPQTPQDRVVVAQAADELLNISGVEVSFVVCPTEDGANISARSIGDMNAQMIMEKLGGGGNRSAAAAQLHDTTLRDAVNSLFAAIDEYLDG
;
A
#
# COMPACT_ATOMS: atom_id res chain seq x y z
N GLU A 1 -1.94 -25.70 -13.85
CA GLU A 1 -2.32 -26.50 -15.07
C GLU A 1 -3.74 -27.10 -14.99
N ALA A 2 -4.66 -26.56 -14.22
CA ALA A 2 -6.04 -27.03 -14.14
C ALA A 2 -7.01 -26.24 -15.03
N CYS A 3 -6.55 -25.15 -15.67
CA CYS A 3 -7.39 -24.28 -16.50
C CYS A 3 -6.93 -24.32 -17.98
N ASN A 4 -7.88 -24.47 -18.90
CA ASN A 4 -7.62 -24.45 -20.33
C ASN A 4 -7.55 -23.05 -20.93
N ARG A 5 -7.97 -22.03 -20.20
CA ARG A 5 -7.93 -20.61 -20.59
C ARG A 5 -7.56 -19.75 -19.39
N VAL A 6 -6.78 -18.71 -19.65
CA VAL A 6 -6.30 -17.77 -18.63
C VAL A 6 -6.63 -16.36 -19.06
N ALA A 7 -7.34 -15.62 -18.19
CA ALA A 7 -7.51 -14.17 -18.31
C ALA A 7 -6.70 -13.50 -17.21
N VAL A 8 -5.97 -12.45 -17.56
CA VAL A 8 -5.22 -11.63 -16.61
C VAL A 8 -5.76 -10.21 -16.66
N ILE A 9 -6.19 -9.71 -15.52
CA ILE A 9 -6.62 -8.33 -15.33
C ILE A 9 -5.72 -7.74 -14.25
N ASP A 10 -4.97 -6.69 -14.58
CA ASP A 10 -3.92 -6.15 -13.71
C ASP A 10 -3.75 -4.64 -13.89
N HIS A 11 -3.51 -3.95 -12.80
CA HIS A 11 -3.22 -2.51 -12.76
C HIS A 11 -1.79 -2.20 -12.24
N HIS A 12 -0.99 -3.21 -11.93
CA HIS A 12 0.38 -3.00 -11.48
C HIS A 12 1.31 -2.64 -12.64
N ARG A 13 2.42 -1.98 -12.35
CA ARG A 13 3.49 -1.86 -13.32
C ARG A 13 4.02 -3.24 -13.66
N ARG A 14 4.17 -3.52 -14.95
CA ARG A 14 4.64 -4.82 -15.43
C ARG A 14 6.05 -5.11 -14.90
N ALA A 15 6.18 -6.21 -14.16
CA ALA A 15 7.47 -6.70 -13.70
C ALA A 15 8.26 -7.36 -14.85
N ALA A 16 9.56 -7.60 -14.65
CA ALA A 16 10.39 -8.31 -15.64
C ALA A 16 9.88 -9.74 -15.89
N THR A 17 9.29 -10.36 -14.85
CA THR A 17 8.58 -11.65 -14.96
C THR A 17 7.09 -11.43 -14.81
N TYR A 18 6.31 -11.75 -15.83
CA TYR A 18 4.84 -11.64 -15.84
C TYR A 18 4.22 -12.80 -16.59
N ILE A 19 2.93 -13.02 -16.47
CA ILE A 19 2.18 -14.07 -17.19
C ILE A 19 2.10 -13.67 -18.66
N GLN A 20 2.83 -14.38 -19.52
CA GLN A 20 2.93 -14.06 -20.96
C GLN A 20 1.88 -14.77 -21.83
N ASN A 21 1.41 -15.95 -21.40
CA ASN A 21 0.55 -16.83 -22.17
C ASN A 21 -0.89 -16.78 -21.66
N ALA A 22 -1.46 -15.58 -21.50
CA ALA A 22 -2.87 -15.41 -21.21
C ALA A 22 -3.68 -15.33 -22.50
N ASP A 23 -4.87 -15.97 -22.52
CA ASP A 23 -5.82 -15.85 -23.64
C ASP A 23 -6.44 -14.44 -23.70
N LEU A 24 -6.58 -13.80 -22.55
CA LEU A 24 -6.98 -12.40 -22.40
C LEU A 24 -6.01 -11.69 -21.47
N MET A 25 -5.52 -10.53 -21.91
CA MET A 25 -4.69 -9.64 -21.09
C MET A 25 -5.33 -8.25 -21.05
N PHE A 26 -5.90 -7.85 -19.91
CA PHE A 26 -6.38 -6.50 -19.65
C PHE A 26 -5.46 -5.86 -18.60
N HIS A 27 -4.48 -5.10 -19.08
CA HIS A 27 -3.44 -4.50 -18.25
C HIS A 27 -3.48 -2.98 -18.38
N GLU A 28 -3.87 -2.27 -17.30
CA GLU A 28 -4.04 -0.83 -17.28
C GLU A 28 -3.38 -0.22 -16.02
N PRO A 29 -2.09 0.15 -16.07
CA PRO A 29 -1.33 0.60 -14.89
C PRO A 29 -1.75 1.99 -14.39
N TYR A 30 -2.60 2.69 -15.11
CA TYR A 30 -3.14 3.99 -14.68
C TYR A 30 -4.47 3.88 -13.91
N ALA A 31 -5.10 2.71 -13.93
CA ALA A 31 -6.27 2.45 -13.11
C ALA A 31 -5.92 2.45 -11.62
N SER A 32 -6.83 2.91 -10.78
CA SER A 32 -6.64 2.96 -9.33
C SER A 32 -6.56 1.55 -8.72
N SER A 33 -7.35 0.62 -9.27
CA SER A 33 -7.48 -0.74 -8.78
C SER A 33 -8.00 -1.67 -9.87
N VAL A 34 -7.82 -2.98 -9.68
CA VAL A 34 -8.48 -4.00 -10.53
C VAL A 34 -10.01 -3.91 -10.39
N CYS A 35 -10.52 -3.52 -9.21
CA CYS A 35 -11.95 -3.36 -8.99
C CYS A 35 -12.54 -2.20 -9.82
N GLU A 36 -11.78 -1.12 -10.07
CA GLU A 36 -12.17 -0.08 -11.02
C GLU A 36 -12.31 -0.67 -12.42
N LEU A 37 -11.29 -1.37 -12.93
CA LEU A 37 -11.32 -2.00 -14.26
C LEU A 37 -12.49 -2.99 -14.40
N MET A 38 -12.70 -3.82 -13.39
CA MET A 38 -13.80 -4.78 -13.41
C MET A 38 -15.17 -4.11 -13.35
N SER A 39 -15.30 -2.98 -12.64
CA SER A 39 -16.55 -2.21 -12.63
C SER A 39 -16.90 -1.67 -14.01
N GLU A 40 -15.90 -1.22 -14.79
CA GLU A 40 -16.09 -0.79 -16.18
C GLU A 40 -16.55 -1.95 -17.07
N VAL A 41 -15.89 -3.11 -16.95
CA VAL A 41 -16.28 -4.30 -17.71
C VAL A 41 -17.71 -4.74 -17.36
N LEU A 42 -18.05 -4.78 -16.07
CA LEU A 42 -19.39 -5.21 -15.63
C LEU A 42 -20.49 -4.28 -16.11
N GLN A 43 -20.25 -2.98 -16.20
CA GLN A 43 -21.21 -2.02 -16.74
C GLN A 43 -21.63 -2.34 -18.21
N GLU A 44 -20.74 -3.01 -18.96
CA GLU A 44 -20.98 -3.34 -20.37
C GLU A 44 -21.60 -4.74 -20.57
N VAL A 45 -21.42 -5.65 -19.60
CA VAL A 45 -21.73 -7.07 -19.81
C VAL A 45 -22.77 -7.64 -18.85
N VAL A 46 -23.15 -6.91 -17.79
CA VAL A 46 -24.07 -7.37 -16.74
C VAL A 46 -25.09 -6.28 -16.44
N GLU A 47 -26.36 -6.67 -16.28
CA GLU A 47 -27.37 -5.73 -15.76
C GLU A 47 -27.08 -5.44 -14.29
N THR A 48 -27.25 -4.17 -13.88
CA THR A 48 -26.90 -3.72 -12.50
C THR A 48 -27.65 -4.51 -11.43
N GLU A 49 -28.88 -4.94 -11.74
CA GLU A 49 -29.77 -5.73 -10.86
C GLU A 49 -29.28 -7.16 -10.63
N ASP A 50 -28.45 -7.70 -11.51
CA ASP A 50 -27.89 -9.03 -11.39
C ASP A 50 -26.64 -9.09 -10.50
N ILE A 51 -26.08 -7.93 -10.12
CA ILE A 51 -24.94 -7.85 -9.21
C ILE A 51 -25.43 -7.96 -7.76
N LEU A 52 -24.92 -8.95 -7.05
CA LEU A 52 -25.28 -9.11 -5.65
C LEU A 52 -24.66 -7.98 -4.80
N ARG A 53 -25.42 -7.51 -3.81
CA ARG A 53 -24.96 -6.47 -2.90
C ARG A 53 -23.57 -6.77 -2.30
N CYS A 54 -23.33 -8.00 -1.86
CA CYS A 54 -22.03 -8.40 -1.28
C CYS A 54 -20.89 -8.35 -2.29
N GLU A 55 -21.15 -8.62 -3.57
CA GLU A 55 -20.14 -8.48 -4.64
C GLU A 55 -19.81 -7.01 -4.87
N ALA A 56 -20.83 -6.15 -4.95
CA ALA A 56 -20.65 -4.70 -5.07
C ALA A 56 -19.88 -4.12 -3.86
N GLU A 57 -20.17 -4.58 -2.64
CA GLU A 57 -19.47 -4.18 -1.42
C GLU A 57 -18.01 -4.64 -1.42
N ALA A 58 -17.73 -5.89 -1.85
CA ALA A 58 -16.38 -6.40 -1.97
C ALA A 58 -15.55 -5.63 -3.00
N MET A 59 -16.13 -5.34 -4.16
CA MET A 59 -15.45 -4.54 -5.20
C MET A 59 -15.21 -3.10 -4.75
N LEU A 60 -16.19 -2.46 -4.09
CA LEU A 60 -16.00 -1.12 -3.54
C LEU A 60 -14.93 -1.10 -2.45
N SER A 61 -14.84 -2.16 -1.62
CA SER A 61 -13.77 -2.27 -0.61
C SER A 61 -12.39 -2.35 -1.25
N GLY A 62 -12.25 -3.04 -2.39
CA GLY A 62 -11.01 -3.09 -3.16
C GLY A 62 -10.58 -1.71 -3.69
N ILE A 63 -11.53 -0.93 -4.23
CA ILE A 63 -11.25 0.46 -4.64
C ILE A 63 -10.79 1.29 -3.43
N VAL A 64 -11.52 1.22 -2.31
CA VAL A 64 -11.19 1.97 -1.09
C VAL A 64 -9.80 1.60 -0.55
N LEU A 65 -9.44 0.32 -0.61
CA LEU A 65 -8.14 -0.18 -0.14
C LEU A 65 -6.99 0.34 -1.01
N ASP A 66 -7.06 0.16 -2.33
CA ASP A 66 -6.00 0.53 -3.27
C ASP A 66 -5.81 2.05 -3.38
N THR A 67 -6.89 2.81 -3.23
CA THR A 67 -6.87 4.28 -3.26
C THR A 67 -6.61 4.92 -1.91
N LYS A 68 -6.42 4.13 -0.84
CA LYS A 68 -6.35 4.62 0.54
C LYS A 68 -7.49 5.60 0.84
N ASN A 69 -8.71 5.09 0.69
CA ASN A 69 -9.94 5.87 0.90
C ASN A 69 -10.04 7.10 -0.03
N PHE A 70 -9.83 6.89 -1.33
CA PHE A 70 -9.87 7.92 -2.38
C PHE A 70 -8.83 9.05 -2.20
N THR A 71 -7.71 8.77 -1.53
CA THR A 71 -6.65 9.75 -1.27
C THR A 71 -5.57 9.72 -2.35
N ILE A 72 -5.22 8.53 -2.87
CA ILE A 72 -4.17 8.35 -3.86
C ILE A 72 -4.68 7.64 -5.11
N ARG A 73 -4.04 7.90 -6.26
CA ARG A 73 -4.36 7.29 -7.56
C ARG A 73 -5.84 7.39 -7.95
N THR A 74 -6.56 8.36 -7.45
CA THR A 74 -7.99 8.52 -7.67
C THR A 74 -8.22 9.48 -8.82
N GLY A 75 -8.93 9.02 -9.83
CA GLY A 75 -9.35 9.80 -10.99
C GLY A 75 -10.86 9.79 -11.17
N GLU A 76 -11.35 10.42 -12.24
CA GLU A 76 -12.77 10.43 -12.62
C GLU A 76 -13.33 8.99 -12.72
N ARG A 77 -12.62 8.10 -13.43
CA ARG A 77 -12.97 6.68 -13.58
C ARG A 77 -13.19 5.95 -12.25
N THR A 78 -12.37 6.28 -11.23
CA THR A 78 -12.48 5.70 -9.89
C THR A 78 -13.81 6.08 -9.23
N PHE A 79 -14.22 7.35 -9.35
CA PHE A 79 -15.49 7.81 -8.82
C PHE A 79 -16.68 7.25 -9.59
N ASP A 80 -16.59 7.12 -10.92
CA ASP A 80 -17.63 6.49 -11.75
C ASP A 80 -17.81 5.01 -11.37
N ALA A 81 -16.74 4.27 -11.20
CA ALA A 81 -16.77 2.88 -10.71
C ALA A 81 -17.41 2.79 -9.31
N ALA A 82 -17.02 3.66 -8.38
CA ALA A 82 -17.63 3.71 -7.06
C ALA A 82 -19.12 4.06 -7.11
N ALA A 83 -19.53 5.01 -7.97
CA ALA A 83 -20.93 5.37 -8.16
C ALA A 83 -21.74 4.22 -8.76
N PHE A 84 -21.17 3.47 -9.72
CA PHE A 84 -21.79 2.27 -10.27
C PHE A 84 -22.02 1.21 -9.17
N LEU A 85 -21.01 0.89 -8.38
CA LEU A 85 -21.12 -0.08 -7.29
C LEU A 85 -22.15 0.36 -6.22
N ARG A 86 -22.24 1.66 -5.96
CA ARG A 86 -23.30 2.21 -5.09
C ARG A 86 -24.70 1.98 -5.69
N ARG A 87 -24.89 2.17 -7.00
CA ARG A 87 -26.17 1.84 -7.68
C ARG A 87 -26.48 0.35 -7.63
N ALA A 88 -25.48 -0.51 -7.73
CA ALA A 88 -25.60 -1.96 -7.57
C ALA A 88 -25.86 -2.40 -6.10
N GLY A 89 -25.99 -1.45 -5.16
CA GLY A 89 -26.43 -1.72 -3.80
C GLY A 89 -25.35 -1.76 -2.75
N ALA A 90 -24.06 -1.52 -3.09
CA ALA A 90 -22.99 -1.48 -2.10
C ALA A 90 -23.27 -0.45 -0.99
N ASP A 91 -23.16 -0.84 0.27
CA ASP A 91 -23.29 0.04 1.43
C ASP A 91 -21.91 0.43 1.97
N THR A 92 -21.63 1.73 2.01
CA THR A 92 -20.34 2.24 2.49
C THR A 92 -20.08 1.93 3.97
N THR A 93 -21.13 1.73 4.77
CA THR A 93 -20.99 1.32 6.17
C THR A 93 -20.51 -0.13 6.25
N GLU A 94 -21.06 -1.02 5.42
CA GLU A 94 -20.60 -2.41 5.36
C GLU A 94 -19.19 -2.49 4.79
N VAL A 95 -18.87 -1.73 3.75
CA VAL A 95 -17.48 -1.59 3.25
C VAL A 95 -16.53 -1.12 4.35
N LYS A 96 -16.94 -0.14 5.18
CA LYS A 96 -16.15 0.30 6.34
C LYS A 96 -15.91 -0.84 7.34
N LYS A 97 -16.93 -1.67 7.60
CA LYS A 97 -16.80 -2.82 8.51
C LYS A 97 -15.84 -3.88 7.97
N LEU A 98 -15.87 -4.16 6.66
CA LEU A 98 -14.95 -5.09 6.01
C LEU A 98 -13.48 -4.67 6.16
N LEU A 99 -13.22 -3.37 6.26
CA LEU A 99 -11.88 -2.79 6.36
C LEU A 99 -11.46 -2.42 7.80
N GLN A 100 -12.26 -2.81 8.80
CA GLN A 100 -11.91 -2.57 10.21
C GLN A 100 -10.72 -3.44 10.64
N ASN A 101 -9.81 -2.84 11.38
CA ASN A 101 -8.75 -3.56 12.08
C ASN A 101 -9.25 -3.99 13.47
N ASP A 102 -8.69 -5.06 14.01
CA ASP A 102 -8.90 -5.43 15.40
C ASP A 102 -8.22 -4.47 16.38
N MET A 103 -8.58 -4.59 17.66
CA MET A 103 -8.07 -3.70 18.70
C MET A 103 -6.56 -3.90 18.94
N GLU A 104 -6.07 -5.14 18.84
CA GLU A 104 -4.67 -5.48 19.11
C GLU A 104 -3.76 -4.82 18.06
N HIS A 105 -4.04 -4.98 16.76
CA HIS A 105 -3.32 -4.33 15.68
C HIS A 105 -3.42 -2.79 15.76
N THR A 106 -4.59 -2.27 16.17
CA THR A 106 -4.77 -0.84 16.34
C THR A 106 -3.88 -0.30 17.45
N VAL A 107 -3.85 -0.93 18.62
CA VAL A 107 -2.99 -0.53 19.74
C VAL A 107 -1.52 -0.65 19.38
N ALA A 108 -1.11 -1.74 18.71
CA ALA A 108 0.27 -1.94 18.26
C ALA A 108 0.71 -0.82 17.31
N ARG A 109 -0.13 -0.45 16.34
CA ARG A 109 0.13 0.65 15.41
C ARG A 109 0.31 1.98 16.14
N TYR A 110 -0.57 2.33 17.09
CA TYR A 110 -0.42 3.57 17.86
C TYR A 110 0.85 3.60 18.72
N LYS A 111 1.30 2.48 19.27
CA LYS A 111 2.59 2.38 19.96
C LYS A 111 3.76 2.69 19.03
N ILE A 112 3.71 2.24 17.78
CA ILE A 112 4.71 2.58 16.77
C ILE A 112 4.69 4.09 16.52
N LEU A 113 3.52 4.68 16.28
CA LEU A 113 3.40 6.12 16.03
C LEU A 113 3.96 6.96 17.19
N GLN A 114 3.74 6.54 18.44
CA GLN A 114 4.27 7.23 19.62
C GLN A 114 5.81 7.25 19.68
N SER A 115 6.49 6.30 19.01
CA SER A 115 7.95 6.27 18.93
C SER A 115 8.52 7.17 17.83
N ALA A 116 7.66 7.79 17.02
CA ALA A 116 8.08 8.55 15.85
C ALA A 116 8.78 9.87 16.24
N GLN A 117 9.82 10.18 15.51
CA GLN A 117 10.55 11.44 15.60
C GLN A 117 10.70 12.04 14.19
N LEU A 118 10.74 13.36 14.12
CA LEU A 118 11.01 14.07 12.87
C LEU A 118 12.52 14.14 12.62
N TYR A 119 12.91 13.82 11.42
CA TYR A 119 14.26 13.96 10.90
C TYR A 119 14.26 14.89 9.68
N ARG A 120 15.22 15.82 9.60
CA ARG A 120 15.33 16.80 8.50
C ARG A 120 14.03 17.62 8.25
N GLY A 121 13.11 17.65 9.22
CA GLY A 121 11.91 18.48 9.20
C GLY A 121 10.65 17.84 8.61
N ASN A 122 10.76 17.06 7.53
CA ASN A 122 9.62 16.46 6.82
C ASN A 122 9.67 14.92 6.73
N ILE A 123 10.63 14.28 7.40
CA ILE A 123 10.78 12.83 7.43
C ILE A 123 10.39 12.33 8.83
N ALA A 124 9.42 11.43 8.94
CA ALA A 124 9.08 10.77 10.19
C ALA A 124 9.78 9.40 10.27
N VAL A 125 10.48 9.16 11.37
CA VAL A 125 11.13 7.86 11.64
C VAL A 125 10.61 7.31 12.95
N ALA A 126 9.97 6.13 12.91
CA ALA A 126 9.49 5.41 14.09
C ALA A 126 10.31 4.14 14.33
N VAL A 127 10.66 3.88 15.60
CA VAL A 127 11.51 2.75 15.98
C VAL A 127 10.87 2.02 17.15
N PRO A 128 9.92 1.08 16.92
CA PRO A 128 9.39 0.24 17.99
C PRO A 128 10.51 -0.62 18.59
N GLN A 129 10.43 -0.86 19.90
CA GLN A 129 11.47 -1.60 20.64
C GLN A 129 11.27 -3.13 20.59
N THR A 130 10.09 -3.58 20.16
CA THR A 130 9.73 -4.99 20.08
C THR A 130 9.27 -5.34 18.66
N PRO A 131 9.51 -6.58 18.20
CA PRO A 131 8.98 -7.06 16.93
C PRO A 131 7.47 -6.84 16.82
N GLN A 132 7.02 -6.47 15.62
CA GLN A 132 5.63 -6.23 15.29
C GLN A 132 5.28 -6.95 13.98
N ASP A 133 4.01 -7.23 13.78
CA ASP A 133 3.52 -7.78 12.51
C ASP A 133 3.84 -6.84 11.33
N ARG A 134 4.22 -7.43 10.19
CA ARG A 134 4.62 -6.66 8.99
C ARG A 134 3.51 -5.75 8.46
N VAL A 135 2.25 -6.20 8.58
CA VAL A 135 1.09 -5.41 8.16
C VAL A 135 0.92 -4.19 9.07
N VAL A 136 1.06 -4.39 10.38
CA VAL A 136 1.00 -3.31 11.38
C VAL A 136 2.11 -2.27 11.14
N VAL A 137 3.34 -2.74 10.85
CA VAL A 137 4.49 -1.86 10.53
C VAL A 137 4.22 -1.04 9.26
N ALA A 138 3.70 -1.68 8.21
CA ALA A 138 3.37 -1.01 6.96
C ALA A 138 2.23 0.02 7.14
N GLN A 139 1.18 -0.34 7.88
CA GLN A 139 0.08 0.57 8.21
C GLN A 139 0.53 1.75 9.07
N ALA A 140 1.46 1.53 10.03
CA ALA A 140 2.04 2.62 10.82
C ALA A 140 2.83 3.59 9.94
N ALA A 141 3.60 3.10 8.97
CA ALA A 141 4.30 3.96 8.02
C ALA A 141 3.32 4.79 7.17
N ASP A 142 2.20 4.20 6.73
CA ASP A 142 1.14 4.94 6.04
C ASP A 142 0.48 5.99 6.94
N GLU A 143 0.21 5.67 8.20
CA GLU A 143 -0.44 6.56 9.17
C GLU A 143 0.43 7.79 9.50
N LEU A 144 1.77 7.63 9.57
CA LEU A 144 2.70 8.74 9.79
C LEU A 144 2.62 9.81 8.69
N LEU A 145 2.25 9.46 7.46
CA LEU A 145 2.04 10.42 6.37
C LEU A 145 0.79 11.29 6.55
N ASN A 146 -0.10 10.95 7.48
CA ASN A 146 -1.26 11.79 7.81
C ASN A 146 -0.89 12.96 8.76
N ILE A 147 0.36 13.01 9.25
CA ILE A 147 0.85 14.08 10.10
C ILE A 147 1.24 15.27 9.21
N SER A 148 0.71 16.45 9.54
CA SER A 148 1.03 17.67 8.79
C SER A 148 2.53 17.94 8.72
N GLY A 149 3.05 18.19 7.53
CA GLY A 149 4.47 18.45 7.28
C GLY A 149 5.32 17.19 7.10
N VAL A 150 4.76 15.99 7.26
CA VAL A 150 5.44 14.73 6.95
C VAL A 150 5.19 14.36 5.50
N GLU A 151 6.26 14.23 4.71
CA GLU A 151 6.22 13.81 3.31
C GLU A 151 6.74 12.39 3.12
N VAL A 152 7.59 11.94 4.03
CA VAL A 152 8.18 10.59 4.00
C VAL A 152 8.18 10.00 5.40
N SER A 153 7.91 8.73 5.48
CA SER A 153 7.92 7.98 6.74
C SER A 153 8.73 6.69 6.62
N PHE A 154 9.43 6.37 7.70
CA PHE A 154 10.13 5.11 7.87
C PHE A 154 9.74 4.49 9.21
N VAL A 155 9.50 3.19 9.20
CA VAL A 155 9.34 2.40 10.43
C VAL A 155 10.42 1.33 10.44
N VAL A 156 11.34 1.40 11.40
CA VAL A 156 12.42 0.42 11.59
C VAL A 156 12.02 -0.51 12.71
N CYS A 157 11.59 -1.71 12.36
CA CYS A 157 11.06 -2.69 13.30
C CYS A 157 12.08 -3.83 13.52
N PRO A 158 12.46 -4.16 14.78
CA PRO A 158 13.37 -5.27 15.04
C PRO A 158 12.75 -6.60 14.61
N THR A 159 13.61 -7.54 14.20
CA THR A 159 13.31 -8.94 13.95
C THR A 159 14.20 -9.82 14.80
N GLU A 160 14.06 -11.15 14.73
CA GLU A 160 14.92 -12.08 15.48
C GLU A 160 16.39 -12.00 15.06
N ASP A 161 16.64 -11.71 13.78
CA ASP A 161 17.96 -11.70 13.16
C ASP A 161 18.39 -10.33 12.63
N GLY A 162 17.65 -9.26 12.91
CA GLY A 162 17.97 -7.94 12.40
C GLY A 162 16.84 -6.93 12.48
N ALA A 163 16.51 -6.28 11.35
CA ALA A 163 15.43 -5.31 11.28
C ALA A 163 14.73 -5.29 9.92
N ASN A 164 13.42 -5.06 9.93
CA ASN A 164 12.64 -4.71 8.76
C ASN A 164 12.42 -3.20 8.72
N ILE A 165 12.57 -2.59 7.55
CA ILE A 165 12.28 -1.18 7.33
C ILE A 165 11.12 -1.07 6.34
N SER A 166 10.07 -0.37 6.74
CA SER A 166 8.97 0.00 5.85
C SER A 166 9.05 1.49 5.55
N ALA A 167 9.04 1.85 4.28
CA ALA A 167 9.14 3.23 3.80
C ALA A 167 7.89 3.63 3.02
N ARG A 168 7.43 4.86 3.24
CA ARG A 168 6.32 5.46 2.49
C ARG A 168 6.66 6.89 2.12
N SER A 169 6.15 7.36 0.98
CA SER A 169 6.31 8.74 0.52
C SER A 169 5.07 9.23 -0.21
N ILE A 170 4.70 10.48 0.03
CA ILE A 170 3.68 11.24 -0.73
C ILE A 170 4.29 12.45 -1.46
N GLY A 171 5.55 12.80 -1.14
CA GLY A 171 6.26 13.93 -1.71
C GLY A 171 7.17 13.57 -2.88
N ASP A 172 8.17 14.42 -3.10
CA ASP A 172 9.13 14.27 -4.18
C ASP A 172 10.19 13.20 -3.90
N MET A 173 10.42 12.87 -2.65
CA MET A 173 11.39 11.86 -2.25
C MET A 173 10.98 10.46 -2.72
N ASN A 174 11.93 9.73 -3.31
CA ASN A 174 11.71 8.38 -3.82
C ASN A 174 12.10 7.33 -2.76
N ALA A 175 11.09 6.75 -2.11
CA ALA A 175 11.30 5.73 -1.07
C ALA A 175 12.07 4.50 -1.59
N GLN A 176 11.86 4.11 -2.86
CA GLN A 176 12.55 2.99 -3.48
C GLN A 176 14.07 3.21 -3.52
N MET A 177 14.53 4.38 -3.97
CA MET A 177 15.95 4.68 -4.11
C MET A 177 16.70 4.61 -2.76
N ILE A 178 16.02 5.01 -1.68
CA ILE A 178 16.61 4.90 -0.33
C ILE A 178 16.66 3.43 0.11
N MET A 179 15.58 2.67 -0.12
CA MET A 179 15.55 1.26 0.28
C MET A 179 16.49 0.39 -0.55
N GLU A 180 16.71 0.69 -1.83
CA GLU A 180 17.70 -0.02 -2.68
C GLU A 180 19.14 0.11 -2.14
N LYS A 181 19.51 1.25 -1.54
CA LYS A 181 20.81 1.42 -0.85
C LYS A 181 20.98 0.47 0.34
N LEU A 182 19.87 0.00 0.90
CA LEU A 182 19.82 -0.94 2.01
C LEU A 182 19.55 -2.39 1.55
N GLY A 183 19.66 -2.66 0.24
CA GLY A 183 19.39 -3.99 -0.32
C GLY A 183 17.93 -4.36 -0.44
N GLY A 184 17.02 -3.38 -0.26
CA GLY A 184 15.59 -3.53 -0.39
C GLY A 184 15.05 -3.16 -1.77
N GLY A 185 13.78 -2.81 -1.84
CA GLY A 185 13.11 -2.39 -3.08
C GLY A 185 11.66 -1.99 -2.86
N GLY A 186 10.98 -1.76 -3.98
CA GLY A 186 9.58 -1.34 -3.96
C GLY A 186 9.25 -0.42 -5.13
N ASN A 187 8.52 0.63 -4.84
CA ASN A 187 8.24 1.71 -5.78
C ASN A 187 8.44 3.09 -5.12
N ARG A 188 8.26 4.18 -5.89
CA ARG A 188 8.48 5.54 -5.41
C ARG A 188 7.76 5.86 -4.10
N SER A 189 6.50 5.42 -3.96
CA SER A 189 5.65 5.76 -2.82
C SER A 189 5.64 4.73 -1.70
N ALA A 190 6.08 3.49 -1.97
CA ALA A 190 6.08 2.40 -0.99
C ALA A 190 7.24 1.45 -1.27
N ALA A 191 8.12 1.30 -0.31
CA ALA A 191 9.30 0.43 -0.42
C ALA A 191 9.62 -0.20 0.94
N ALA A 192 10.46 -1.22 0.94
CA ALA A 192 10.89 -1.90 2.15
C ALA A 192 12.30 -2.45 2.00
N ALA A 193 12.98 -2.65 3.11
CA ALA A 193 14.24 -3.37 3.19
C ALA A 193 14.23 -4.33 4.38
N GLN A 194 14.96 -5.43 4.25
CA GLN A 194 15.20 -6.37 5.34
C GLN A 194 16.72 -6.46 5.55
N LEU A 195 17.14 -6.10 6.75
CA LEU A 195 18.54 -6.13 7.16
C LEU A 195 18.74 -7.33 8.07
N HIS A 196 19.65 -8.21 7.71
CA HIS A 196 20.02 -9.40 8.48
C HIS A 196 21.34 -9.18 9.23
N ASP A 197 21.58 -9.97 10.26
CA ASP A 197 22.81 -9.96 11.06
C ASP A 197 23.21 -8.56 11.58
N THR A 198 22.19 -7.74 11.95
CA THR A 198 22.41 -6.36 12.39
C THR A 198 21.63 -6.05 13.67
N THR A 199 22.14 -5.10 14.45
CA THR A 199 21.37 -4.58 15.59
C THR A 199 20.34 -3.54 15.15
N LEU A 200 19.27 -3.34 15.94
CA LEU A 200 18.29 -2.29 15.67
C LEU A 200 18.94 -0.91 15.55
N ARG A 201 19.95 -0.64 16.39
CA ARG A 201 20.70 0.63 16.38
C ARG A 201 21.47 0.80 15.06
N ASP A 202 22.14 -0.23 14.60
CA ASP A 202 22.93 -0.16 13.36
C ASP A 202 22.00 -0.05 12.14
N ALA A 203 20.85 -0.74 12.16
CA ALA A 203 19.81 -0.59 11.13
C ALA A 203 19.29 0.86 11.04
N VAL A 204 19.05 1.51 12.18
CA VAL A 204 18.64 2.93 12.23
C VAL A 204 19.76 3.84 11.70
N ASN A 205 21.02 3.60 12.09
CA ASN A 205 22.15 4.39 11.59
C ASN A 205 22.33 4.22 10.07
N SER A 206 22.18 3.00 9.56
CA SER A 206 22.24 2.71 8.12
C SER A 206 21.12 3.42 7.36
N LEU A 207 19.91 3.46 7.92
CA LEU A 207 18.80 4.23 7.35
C LEU A 207 19.12 5.73 7.27
N PHE A 208 19.60 6.33 8.36
CA PHE A 208 19.96 7.75 8.35
C PHE A 208 21.07 8.06 7.34
N ALA A 209 22.10 7.22 7.25
CA ALA A 209 23.15 7.37 6.25
C ALA A 209 22.60 7.30 4.81
N ALA A 210 21.68 6.35 4.54
CA ALA A 210 21.04 6.22 3.22
C ALA A 210 20.15 7.42 2.87
N ILE A 211 19.44 8.00 3.87
CA ILE A 211 18.64 9.22 3.70
C ILE A 211 19.55 10.41 3.41
N ASP A 212 20.61 10.61 4.19
CA ASP A 212 21.53 11.73 4.02
C ASP A 212 22.24 11.67 2.66
N GLU A 213 22.72 10.50 2.25
CA GLU A 213 23.31 10.30 0.93
C GLU A 213 22.32 10.59 -0.21
N TYR A 214 21.03 10.26 -0.03
CA TYR A 214 19.98 10.58 -1.01
C TYR A 214 19.69 12.08 -1.11
N LEU A 215 19.78 12.80 0.02
CA LEU A 215 19.49 14.25 0.07
C LEU A 215 20.69 15.11 -0.39
N ASP A 216 21.91 14.60 -0.22
CA ASP A 216 23.14 15.33 -0.54
C ASP A 216 23.62 15.10 -1.98
N GLY A 217 23.05 14.12 -2.69
CA GLY A 217 23.39 13.73 -4.07
C GLY A 217 22.42 14.19 -5.10
#